data_8929a80a43d0027b4e315ca2121b986f
#
_entry.id   8929a80a43d0027b4e315ca2121b986f
#
_cell.length_a   1.000
_cell.length_b   1.000
_cell.length_c   1.000
_cell.angle_alpha   90.00
_cell.angle_beta   90.00
_cell.angle_gamma   90.00
#
_symmetry.space_group_name_H-M   'P 1'
#
loop_
_entity.id
_entity.type
_entity.pdbx_description
1 polymer ?
#
loop_
_entity_poly.entity_id
_entity_poly.type
_entity_poly.pdbx_seq_one_letter_code
_entity_poly.pdbx_strand_id
1 'polypeptide(L)'
;VKHLVLRFVTGVFGNEGNLFSRYQTVLAVSLSFGILFQGGTVSAASSSGGADHQVQHFGIVFAMFSVILLAGKIGNFVERYGQPAVVGELTMGIVLAALGYFGWGFVGEMLHSNIVGFLASFGALLLLFSIGLESNLTEMKKVGFNALLVALIGVTVPFVTGTYVLAPLFFPDAPTAAKLFVGAALVATSVGLTASIFRSLGITRTRAAQTVLGAAVIDDVLGLIVLAVVSSIAAGGSVTAGSVMSIAAESFGFLMGAILLGKVVARPISTLLSKVYPGIGMKVTFAVCFMLIFGYLAEVFGLEPIIGAFAAGLILDQVHFRNFAEPEIVMDLRGLETETQSTKESLEQLIAKHKNSSVEDLVHKIGLVFIPVFFVYTGMQINFGSLLQPRLYVTAGVIALVGIAGKVVAGFAAKGKLRERLLVGSAMVPRGEVGLIFAATGRSLGVLDDELFSVIVLVVVITTFVAPPLIKRMALATHPDKVSN
;
A
#
# COMPACT_ATOMS: atom_id res chain seq x y z
N VAL A 1 20.28 2.26 -26.41
CA VAL A 1 19.55 2.48 -25.16
C VAL A 1 18.64 3.70 -25.29
N LYS A 2 19.14 4.92 -25.63
CA LYS A 2 18.29 6.13 -25.81
C LYS A 2 17.09 5.91 -26.74
N HIS A 3 17.30 5.25 -27.90
CA HIS A 3 16.23 5.01 -28.88
C HIS A 3 15.18 3.98 -28.45
N LEU A 4 15.55 3.01 -27.62
CA LEU A 4 14.62 1.98 -27.14
C LEU A 4 13.72 2.52 -26.02
N VAL A 5 14.30 3.27 -25.10
CA VAL A 5 13.55 3.97 -24.03
C VAL A 5 12.59 5.01 -24.63
N LEU A 6 13.05 5.75 -25.66
CA LEU A 6 12.19 6.71 -26.36
C LEU A 6 11.01 6.00 -27.07
N ARG A 7 11.24 4.87 -27.75
CA ARG A 7 10.17 4.10 -28.40
C ARG A 7 9.18 3.48 -27.41
N PHE A 8 9.64 3.02 -26.24
CA PHE A 8 8.76 2.51 -25.20
C PHE A 8 7.89 3.63 -24.62
N VAL A 9 8.51 4.78 -24.30
CA VAL A 9 7.81 5.96 -23.78
C VAL A 9 6.84 6.54 -24.82
N THR A 10 7.22 6.64 -26.10
CA THR A 10 6.32 7.13 -27.16
C THR A 10 5.21 6.15 -27.52
N GLY A 11 5.43 4.84 -27.37
CA GLY A 11 4.42 3.81 -27.60
C GLY A 11 3.34 3.76 -26.51
N VAL A 12 3.70 4.10 -25.27
CA VAL A 12 2.78 4.11 -24.13
C VAL A 12 1.99 5.42 -24.02
N PHE A 13 2.54 6.56 -24.48
CA PHE A 13 1.99 7.88 -24.16
C PHE A 13 1.44 8.68 -25.35
N GLY A 14 1.37 8.17 -26.57
CA GLY A 14 0.72 8.84 -27.71
C GLY A 14 1.25 10.26 -28.04
N ASN A 15 1.01 10.71 -29.26
CA ASN A 15 1.62 11.89 -29.88
C ASN A 15 0.77 13.16 -29.62
N GLU A 16 0.95 13.85 -28.46
CA GLU A 16 0.39 15.20 -28.25
C GLU A 16 1.51 16.24 -28.05
N GLY A 17 1.76 17.04 -29.09
CA GLY A 17 2.99 17.75 -29.37
C GLY A 17 3.43 18.91 -28.44
N ASN A 18 2.65 19.44 -27.51
CA ASN A 18 3.07 20.59 -26.69
C ASN A 18 3.25 20.30 -25.19
N LEU A 19 2.61 19.29 -24.66
CA LEU A 19 2.80 18.86 -23.28
C LEU A 19 3.99 17.92 -23.13
N PHE A 20 4.22 17.07 -24.14
CA PHE A 20 5.33 16.12 -24.19
C PHE A 20 6.70 16.81 -24.11
N SER A 21 6.86 18.00 -24.75
CA SER A 21 8.08 18.81 -24.66
C SER A 21 8.38 19.29 -23.23
N ARG A 22 7.38 19.69 -22.45
CA ARG A 22 7.58 20.13 -21.06
C ARG A 22 7.96 18.95 -20.14
N TYR A 23 7.40 17.77 -20.40
CA TYR A 23 7.73 16.58 -19.61
C TYR A 23 9.06 15.96 -20.04
N GLN A 24 9.44 16.03 -21.30
CA GLN A 24 10.79 15.69 -21.75
C GLN A 24 11.84 16.57 -21.06
N THR A 25 11.54 17.84 -20.83
CA THR A 25 12.43 18.75 -20.10
C THR A 25 12.53 18.34 -18.63
N VAL A 26 11.43 18.00 -17.97
CA VAL A 26 11.46 17.56 -16.57
C VAL A 26 12.12 16.19 -16.43
N LEU A 27 11.85 15.25 -17.33
CA LEU A 27 12.50 13.94 -17.38
C LEU A 27 14.00 14.07 -17.71
N ALA A 28 14.35 14.97 -18.64
CA ALA A 28 15.73 15.28 -18.99
C ALA A 28 16.47 15.98 -17.83
N VAL A 29 15.80 16.86 -17.09
CA VAL A 29 16.35 17.48 -15.87
C VAL A 29 16.55 16.43 -14.78
N SER A 30 15.58 15.54 -14.56
CA SER A 30 15.71 14.44 -13.57
C SER A 30 16.80 13.45 -13.97
N LEU A 31 16.90 13.09 -15.25
CA LEU A 31 17.96 12.24 -15.80
C LEU A 31 19.33 12.96 -15.78
N SER A 32 19.36 14.26 -16.04
CA SER A 32 20.59 15.06 -15.97
C SER A 32 21.09 15.21 -14.55
N PHE A 33 20.18 15.35 -13.58
CA PHE A 33 20.52 15.29 -12.15
C PHE A 33 21.10 13.92 -11.78
N GLY A 34 20.50 12.82 -12.24
CA GLY A 34 21.01 11.47 -12.03
C GLY A 34 22.38 11.22 -12.67
N ILE A 35 22.63 11.78 -13.88
CA ILE A 35 23.91 11.67 -14.60
C ILE A 35 25.01 12.50 -13.90
N LEU A 36 24.69 13.64 -13.33
CA LEU A 36 25.62 14.45 -12.52
C LEU A 36 26.14 13.70 -11.29
N PHE A 37 25.34 12.79 -10.74
CA PHE A 37 25.74 11.96 -9.59
C PHE A 37 26.47 10.67 -9.98
N GLN A 38 26.43 10.20 -11.24
CA GLN A 38 27.26 9.08 -11.71
C GLN A 38 28.75 9.43 -11.83
N GLY A 39 29.10 10.71 -11.91
CA GLY A 39 30.49 11.17 -12.03
C GLY A 39 31.21 11.42 -10.70
N GLY A 40 30.50 11.32 -9.59
CA GLY A 40 31.03 11.65 -8.27
C GLY A 40 31.47 10.43 -7.47
N THR A 41 32.42 9.63 -7.93
CA THR A 41 33.32 8.95 -6.97
C THR A 41 34.12 10.03 -6.28
N VAL A 42 33.58 10.56 -5.19
CA VAL A 42 34.37 11.37 -4.27
C VAL A 42 35.47 10.46 -3.74
N SER A 43 36.66 10.63 -4.33
CA SER A 43 37.91 10.02 -3.82
C SER A 43 38.11 10.55 -2.41
N ALA A 44 37.59 9.85 -1.43
CA ALA A 44 37.88 10.13 -0.04
C ALA A 44 39.36 9.80 0.18
N ALA A 45 40.13 10.84 0.43
CA ALA A 45 41.51 10.72 0.86
C ALA A 45 41.59 9.69 2.00
N SER A 46 42.32 8.61 1.76
CA SER A 46 42.61 7.56 2.71
C SER A 46 43.35 8.13 3.91
N SER A 47 42.65 8.30 5.03
CA SER A 47 43.28 8.35 6.35
C SER A 47 43.09 6.98 7.00
N SER A 48 44.22 6.30 7.16
CA SER A 48 44.41 5.03 7.87
C SER A 48 43.89 5.10 9.31
N GLY A 49 43.01 4.19 9.69
CA GLY A 49 42.66 3.99 11.11
C GLY A 49 41.35 3.26 11.25
N GLY A 50 41.42 1.97 11.67
CA GLY A 50 40.32 1.02 11.70
C GLY A 50 39.07 1.47 12.46
N ALA A 51 38.00 1.26 11.81
CA ALA A 51 36.64 0.87 12.21
C ALA A 51 35.75 1.07 10.98
N ASP A 52 35.22 -0.02 10.43
CA ASP A 52 34.31 -0.03 9.29
C ASP A 52 32.94 0.55 9.72
N HIS A 53 32.91 1.84 10.04
CA HIS A 53 31.68 2.61 10.02
C HIS A 53 31.49 3.07 8.57
N GLN A 54 30.60 2.40 7.82
CA GLN A 54 30.05 2.95 6.59
C GLN A 54 29.47 4.33 6.94
N VAL A 55 30.22 5.39 6.67
CA VAL A 55 29.73 6.76 6.70
C VAL A 55 28.71 6.84 5.58
N GLN A 56 27.42 6.67 5.91
CA GLN A 56 26.34 6.91 4.96
C GLN A 56 26.44 8.39 4.55
N HIS A 57 26.77 8.63 3.29
CA HIS A 57 26.78 9.96 2.73
C HIS A 57 25.32 10.44 2.60
N PHE A 58 24.79 11.11 3.61
CA PHE A 58 23.40 11.62 3.61
C PHE A 58 23.06 12.43 2.37
N GLY A 59 24.05 13.07 1.73
CA GLY A 59 23.83 13.78 0.46
C GLY A 59 23.28 12.91 -0.64
N ILE A 60 23.71 11.65 -0.75
CA ILE A 60 23.20 10.71 -1.76
C ILE A 60 21.75 10.28 -1.44
N VAL A 61 21.42 10.14 -0.15
CA VAL A 61 20.06 9.82 0.28
C VAL A 61 19.08 10.94 -0.05
N PHE A 62 19.49 12.22 0.09
CA PHE A 62 18.66 13.34 -0.33
C PHE A 62 18.41 13.33 -1.84
N ALA A 63 19.40 12.96 -2.65
CA ALA A 63 19.23 12.81 -4.10
C ALA A 63 18.28 11.65 -4.43
N MET A 64 18.44 10.49 -3.77
CA MET A 64 17.55 9.32 -3.92
C MET A 64 16.11 9.68 -3.61
N PHE A 65 15.88 10.33 -2.47
CA PHE A 65 14.55 10.74 -2.04
C PHE A 65 13.93 11.74 -3.03
N SER A 66 14.72 12.71 -3.51
CA SER A 66 14.27 13.69 -4.51
C SER A 66 13.85 13.03 -5.82
N VAL A 67 14.62 12.04 -6.31
CA VAL A 67 14.29 11.30 -7.53
C VAL A 67 13.00 10.52 -7.36
N ILE A 68 12.81 9.84 -6.23
CA ILE A 68 11.59 9.08 -5.94
C ILE A 68 10.38 10.00 -5.86
N LEU A 69 10.48 11.14 -5.16
CA LEU A 69 9.41 12.13 -5.06
C LEU A 69 9.01 12.70 -6.42
N LEU A 70 10.00 13.08 -7.24
CA LEU A 70 9.74 13.59 -8.58
C LEU A 70 9.12 12.52 -9.47
N ALA A 71 9.62 11.29 -9.42
CA ALA A 71 9.05 10.17 -10.15
C ALA A 71 7.58 9.96 -9.77
N GLY A 72 7.25 9.92 -8.49
CA GLY A 72 5.87 9.80 -8.00
C GLY A 72 4.98 10.93 -8.53
N LYS A 73 5.43 12.19 -8.44
CA LYS A 73 4.65 13.33 -8.93
C LYS A 73 4.49 13.37 -10.45
N ILE A 74 5.50 12.94 -11.20
CA ILE A 74 5.39 12.74 -12.65
C ILE A 74 4.37 11.63 -12.94
N GLY A 75 4.40 10.54 -12.18
CA GLY A 75 3.44 9.43 -12.30
C GLY A 75 1.99 9.88 -12.18
N ASN A 76 1.69 10.87 -11.35
CA ASN A 76 0.32 11.39 -11.19
C ASN A 76 -0.29 11.97 -12.48
N PHE A 77 0.50 12.08 -13.55
CA PHE A 77 -0.02 12.41 -14.89
C PHE A 77 -1.15 11.46 -15.35
N VAL A 78 -1.17 10.21 -14.89
CA VAL A 78 -2.23 9.24 -15.23
C VAL A 78 -3.62 9.66 -14.74
N GLU A 79 -3.71 10.58 -13.76
CA GLU A 79 -4.99 11.14 -13.29
C GLU A 79 -5.74 11.89 -14.40
N ARG A 80 -5.02 12.48 -15.36
CA ARG A 80 -5.62 13.13 -16.53
C ARG A 80 -6.38 12.15 -17.44
N TYR A 81 -5.99 10.88 -17.40
CA TYR A 81 -6.69 9.80 -18.08
C TYR A 81 -7.73 9.11 -17.17
N GLY A 82 -8.03 9.74 -16.04
CA GLY A 82 -8.99 9.24 -15.08
C GLY A 82 -8.56 7.97 -14.34
N GLN A 83 -7.27 7.66 -14.28
CA GLN A 83 -6.72 6.59 -13.48
C GLN A 83 -6.30 7.12 -12.10
N PRO A 84 -6.37 6.30 -11.03
CA PRO A 84 -5.85 6.70 -9.73
C PRO A 84 -4.34 7.01 -9.77
N ALA A 85 -3.87 8.02 -9.01
CA ALA A 85 -2.47 8.44 -8.90
C ALA A 85 -1.51 7.27 -8.64
N VAL A 86 -1.92 6.33 -7.79
CA VAL A 86 -1.13 5.15 -7.41
C VAL A 86 -0.68 4.31 -8.61
N VAL A 87 -1.48 4.25 -9.68
CA VAL A 87 -1.10 3.53 -10.93
C VAL A 87 0.13 4.17 -11.56
N GLY A 88 0.15 5.49 -11.60
CA GLY A 88 1.28 6.24 -12.14
C GLY A 88 2.52 6.15 -11.25
N GLU A 89 2.34 6.22 -9.95
CA GLU A 89 3.43 6.09 -8.96
C GLU A 89 4.10 4.71 -9.06
N LEU A 90 3.32 3.63 -9.12
CA LEU A 90 3.83 2.27 -9.36
C LEU A 90 4.52 2.15 -10.72
N THR A 91 3.91 2.72 -11.79
CA THR A 91 4.50 2.71 -13.13
C THR A 91 5.86 3.39 -13.15
N MET A 92 5.99 4.53 -12.49
CA MET A 92 7.28 5.23 -12.38
C MET A 92 8.31 4.42 -11.59
N GLY A 93 7.89 3.68 -10.58
CA GLY A 93 8.75 2.72 -9.90
C GLY A 93 9.30 1.64 -10.85
N ILE A 94 8.44 1.06 -11.70
CA ILE A 94 8.85 0.09 -12.73
C ILE A 94 9.79 0.73 -13.75
N VAL A 95 9.54 1.98 -14.16
CA VAL A 95 10.46 2.72 -15.05
C VAL A 95 11.83 2.89 -14.40
N LEU A 96 11.90 3.21 -13.12
CA LEU A 96 13.17 3.25 -12.38
C LEU A 96 13.83 1.87 -12.33
N ALA A 97 13.07 0.80 -12.06
CA ALA A 97 13.59 -0.58 -12.11
C ALA A 97 14.17 -0.93 -13.48
N ALA A 98 13.50 -0.51 -14.56
CA ALA A 98 14.00 -0.67 -15.92
C ALA A 98 15.33 0.07 -16.14
N LEU A 99 15.45 1.31 -15.66
CA LEU A 99 16.70 2.07 -15.75
C LEU A 99 17.82 1.38 -14.98
N GLY A 100 17.54 0.83 -13.80
CA GLY A 100 18.46 0.01 -13.03
C GLY A 100 18.92 -1.23 -13.80
N TYR A 101 17.99 -1.95 -14.42
CA TYR A 101 18.28 -3.12 -15.25
C TYR A 101 19.19 -2.78 -16.46
N PHE A 102 19.01 -1.61 -17.05
CA PHE A 102 19.85 -1.13 -18.16
C PHE A 102 21.18 -0.47 -17.72
N GLY A 103 21.55 -0.61 -16.44
CA GLY A 103 22.87 -0.24 -15.94
C GLY A 103 22.94 1.08 -15.15
N TRP A 104 21.80 1.69 -14.80
CA TRP A 104 21.81 2.85 -13.89
C TRP A 104 21.94 2.37 -12.43
N GLY A 105 23.19 2.18 -11.97
CA GLY A 105 23.52 1.60 -10.66
C GLY A 105 22.89 2.33 -9.46
N PHE A 106 22.60 3.64 -9.61
CA PHE A 106 21.94 4.45 -8.60
C PHE A 106 20.58 3.88 -8.11
N VAL A 107 19.84 3.19 -9.01
CA VAL A 107 18.58 2.53 -8.64
C VAL A 107 18.82 1.33 -7.72
N GLY A 108 19.89 0.57 -7.98
CA GLY A 108 20.30 -0.51 -7.09
C GLY A 108 20.65 -0.01 -5.69
N GLU A 109 21.39 1.11 -5.61
CA GLU A 109 21.70 1.76 -4.33
C GLU A 109 20.44 2.23 -3.60
N MET A 110 19.43 2.77 -4.31
CA MET A 110 18.13 3.13 -3.72
C MET A 110 17.43 1.93 -3.08
N LEU A 111 17.39 0.78 -3.78
CA LEU A 111 16.73 -0.43 -3.30
C LEU A 111 17.42 -1.05 -2.07
N HIS A 112 18.74 -0.90 -1.97
CA HIS A 112 19.52 -1.39 -0.83
C HIS A 112 19.65 -0.37 0.30
N SER A 113 19.16 0.85 0.13
CA SER A 113 19.20 1.89 1.16
C SER A 113 18.15 1.65 2.24
N ASN A 114 18.58 1.34 3.45
CA ASN A 114 17.69 1.19 4.61
C ASN A 114 16.87 2.46 4.88
N ILE A 115 17.43 3.65 4.60
CA ILE A 115 16.74 4.93 4.81
C ILE A 115 15.62 5.08 3.79
N VAL A 116 15.85 4.77 2.52
CA VAL A 116 14.81 4.81 1.48
C VAL A 116 13.69 3.80 1.80
N GLY A 117 14.06 2.59 2.21
CA GLY A 117 13.12 1.56 2.66
C GLY A 117 12.29 2.03 3.87
N PHE A 118 12.92 2.68 4.85
CA PHE A 118 12.22 3.28 6.00
C PHE A 118 11.23 4.37 5.58
N LEU A 119 11.63 5.30 4.69
CA LEU A 119 10.75 6.36 4.20
C LEU A 119 9.55 5.80 3.42
N ALA A 120 9.76 4.74 2.64
CA ALA A 120 8.69 4.03 1.95
C ALA A 120 7.73 3.36 2.95
N SER A 121 8.27 2.65 3.95
CA SER A 121 7.47 2.02 5.00
C SER A 121 6.69 3.06 5.81
N PHE A 122 7.29 4.21 6.11
CA PHE A 122 6.61 5.33 6.76
C PHE A 122 5.45 5.88 5.92
N GLY A 123 5.61 5.94 4.60
CA GLY A 123 4.54 6.28 3.65
C GLY A 123 3.37 5.29 3.70
N ALA A 124 3.66 3.98 3.76
CA ALA A 124 2.65 2.95 3.91
C ALA A 124 1.89 3.05 5.25
N LEU A 125 2.63 3.28 6.35
CA LEU A 125 2.04 3.51 7.68
C LEU A 125 1.09 4.71 7.68
N LEU A 126 1.51 5.85 7.10
CA LEU A 126 0.68 7.05 6.98
C LEU A 126 -0.59 6.80 6.14
N LEU A 127 -0.47 6.04 5.05
CA LEU A 127 -1.61 5.69 4.21
C LEU A 127 -2.66 4.92 5.01
N LEU A 128 -2.25 3.81 5.63
CA LEU A 128 -3.17 2.93 6.37
C LEU A 128 -3.72 3.61 7.63
N PHE A 129 -2.91 4.41 8.31
CA PHE A 129 -3.34 5.23 9.44
C PHE A 129 -4.42 6.24 9.02
N SER A 130 -4.22 6.96 7.91
CA SER A 130 -5.22 7.89 7.38
C SER A 130 -6.54 7.20 7.08
N ILE A 131 -6.48 6.00 6.47
CA ILE A 131 -7.67 5.20 6.18
C ILE A 131 -8.33 4.70 7.45
N GLY A 132 -7.54 4.33 8.45
CA GLY A 132 -8.05 4.01 9.79
C GLY A 132 -8.82 5.17 10.41
N LEU A 133 -8.29 6.42 10.34
CA LEU A 133 -8.95 7.64 10.81
C LEU A 133 -10.27 7.93 10.06
N GLU A 134 -10.30 7.69 8.75
CA GLU A 134 -11.51 7.86 7.92
C GLU A 134 -12.55 6.75 8.16
N SER A 135 -12.11 5.60 8.66
CA SER A 135 -12.95 4.41 8.86
C SER A 135 -13.78 4.51 10.13
N ASN A 136 -14.95 3.87 10.12
CA ASN A 136 -15.85 3.86 11.28
C ASN A 136 -15.90 2.47 11.91
N LEU A 137 -15.38 2.35 13.13
CA LEU A 137 -15.35 1.08 13.88
C LEU A 137 -16.75 0.48 14.08
N THR A 138 -17.78 1.32 14.22
CA THR A 138 -19.16 0.87 14.37
C THR A 138 -19.69 0.25 13.08
N GLU A 139 -19.38 0.85 11.94
CA GLU A 139 -19.76 0.30 10.63
C GLU A 139 -18.96 -0.97 10.31
N MET A 140 -17.66 -1.02 10.64
CA MET A 140 -16.86 -2.23 10.49
C MET A 140 -17.39 -3.40 11.34
N LYS A 141 -17.84 -3.15 12.56
CA LYS A 141 -18.49 -4.20 13.38
C LYS A 141 -19.75 -4.75 12.73
N LYS A 142 -20.56 -3.91 12.09
CA LYS A 142 -21.79 -4.34 11.39
C LYS A 142 -21.49 -5.24 10.19
N VAL A 143 -20.33 -5.07 9.53
CA VAL A 143 -19.90 -5.87 8.36
C VAL A 143 -18.96 -7.00 8.70
N GLY A 144 -18.49 -7.13 9.95
CA GLY A 144 -17.43 -8.04 10.38
C GLY A 144 -17.60 -9.49 9.97
N PHE A 145 -18.81 -10.06 10.10
CA PHE A 145 -19.07 -11.42 9.66
C PHE A 145 -18.98 -11.57 8.12
N ASN A 146 -19.43 -10.57 7.37
CA ASN A 146 -19.31 -10.59 5.93
C ASN A 146 -17.83 -10.43 5.50
N ALA A 147 -17.08 -9.56 6.20
CA ALA A 147 -15.66 -9.39 5.99
C ALA A 147 -14.89 -10.71 6.23
N LEU A 148 -15.23 -11.43 7.31
CA LEU A 148 -14.65 -12.75 7.59
C LEU A 148 -14.95 -13.76 6.48
N LEU A 149 -16.19 -13.86 6.00
CA LEU A 149 -16.55 -14.77 4.91
C LEU A 149 -15.84 -14.40 3.60
N VAL A 150 -15.76 -13.11 3.28
CA VAL A 150 -15.03 -12.63 2.09
C VAL A 150 -13.55 -12.99 2.20
N ALA A 151 -12.91 -12.80 3.35
CA ALA A 151 -11.52 -13.17 3.56
C ALA A 151 -11.31 -14.69 3.45
N LEU A 152 -12.12 -15.50 4.13
CA LEU A 152 -11.99 -16.97 4.09
C LEU A 152 -12.12 -17.53 2.66
N ILE A 153 -13.13 -17.08 1.91
CA ILE A 153 -13.30 -17.52 0.51
C ILE A 153 -12.19 -16.93 -0.37
N GLY A 154 -11.81 -15.66 -0.12
CA GLY A 154 -10.75 -14.96 -0.83
C GLY A 154 -9.35 -15.53 -0.60
N VAL A 155 -9.13 -16.26 0.48
CA VAL A 155 -7.92 -17.06 0.74
C VAL A 155 -8.05 -18.45 0.15
N THR A 156 -9.12 -19.17 0.52
CA THR A 156 -9.27 -20.60 0.21
C THR A 156 -9.37 -20.85 -1.29
N VAL A 157 -10.20 -20.10 -2.01
CA VAL A 157 -10.42 -20.35 -3.45
C VAL A 157 -9.15 -20.12 -4.27
N PRO A 158 -8.44 -18.99 -4.18
CA PRO A 158 -7.20 -18.80 -4.92
C PRO A 158 -6.08 -19.77 -4.47
N PHE A 159 -5.98 -20.08 -3.19
CA PHE A 159 -4.98 -21.04 -2.70
C PHE A 159 -5.20 -22.44 -3.26
N VAL A 160 -6.42 -22.96 -3.16
CA VAL A 160 -6.76 -24.31 -3.65
C VAL A 160 -6.63 -24.39 -5.17
N THR A 161 -7.17 -23.41 -5.90
CA THR A 161 -7.07 -23.40 -7.37
C THR A 161 -5.62 -23.20 -7.83
N GLY A 162 -4.86 -22.35 -7.19
CA GLY A 162 -3.44 -22.14 -7.47
C GLY A 162 -2.59 -23.39 -7.25
N THR A 163 -2.75 -24.03 -6.10
CA THR A 163 -1.95 -25.18 -5.67
C THR A 163 -2.32 -26.47 -6.42
N TYR A 164 -3.61 -26.78 -6.52
CA TYR A 164 -4.07 -28.11 -6.97
C TYR A 164 -4.56 -28.14 -8.42
N VAL A 165 -4.79 -26.99 -9.06
CA VAL A 165 -5.22 -26.91 -10.46
C VAL A 165 -4.16 -26.27 -11.33
N LEU A 166 -3.79 -25.01 -11.04
CA LEU A 166 -2.91 -24.23 -11.92
C LEU A 166 -1.43 -24.69 -11.84
N ALA A 167 -0.91 -24.88 -10.63
CA ALA A 167 0.48 -25.29 -10.49
C ALA A 167 0.76 -26.69 -11.11
N PRO A 168 -0.09 -27.74 -10.92
CA PRO A 168 0.09 -29.01 -11.63
C PRO A 168 -0.08 -28.92 -13.15
N LEU A 169 -0.95 -28.01 -13.63
CA LEU A 169 -1.21 -27.83 -15.06
C LEU A 169 -0.01 -27.20 -15.79
N PHE A 170 0.59 -26.18 -15.21
CA PHE A 170 1.69 -25.43 -15.84
C PHE A 170 3.08 -25.91 -15.42
N PHE A 171 3.19 -26.51 -14.25
CA PHE A 171 4.43 -26.97 -13.64
C PHE A 171 4.26 -28.39 -13.06
N PRO A 172 4.01 -29.39 -13.92
CA PRO A 172 3.73 -30.78 -13.47
C PRO A 172 4.87 -31.35 -12.63
N ASP A 173 6.13 -31.08 -13.04
CA ASP A 173 7.33 -31.61 -12.42
C ASP A 173 7.80 -30.82 -11.19
N ALA A 174 7.16 -29.67 -10.88
CA ALA A 174 7.53 -28.87 -9.72
C ALA A 174 7.25 -29.62 -8.40
N PRO A 175 8.13 -29.47 -7.38
CA PRO A 175 7.91 -30.04 -6.05
C PRO A 175 6.59 -29.57 -5.44
N THR A 176 5.99 -30.37 -4.54
CA THR A 176 4.75 -30.00 -3.84
C THR A 176 4.88 -28.68 -3.10
N ALA A 177 6.02 -28.41 -2.48
CA ALA A 177 6.29 -27.14 -1.82
C ALA A 177 6.22 -25.96 -2.80
N ALA A 178 6.78 -26.05 -4.01
CA ALA A 178 6.67 -25.02 -5.03
C ALA A 178 5.22 -24.77 -5.46
N LYS A 179 4.43 -25.84 -5.65
CA LYS A 179 3.00 -25.75 -5.99
C LYS A 179 2.21 -25.03 -4.88
N LEU A 180 2.56 -25.28 -3.61
CA LEU A 180 1.97 -24.58 -2.47
C LEU A 180 2.32 -23.08 -2.47
N PHE A 181 3.57 -22.72 -2.82
CA PHE A 181 3.97 -21.30 -2.94
C PHE A 181 3.24 -20.57 -4.08
N VAL A 182 2.96 -21.24 -5.21
CA VAL A 182 2.13 -20.66 -6.28
C VAL A 182 0.73 -20.34 -5.76
N GLY A 183 0.10 -21.27 -5.04
CA GLY A 183 -1.20 -21.04 -4.41
C GLY A 183 -1.15 -19.93 -3.36
N ALA A 184 -0.13 -19.94 -2.50
CA ALA A 184 0.07 -18.94 -1.45
C ALA A 184 0.25 -17.53 -2.00
N ALA A 185 0.99 -17.37 -3.09
CA ALA A 185 1.15 -16.08 -3.76
C ALA A 185 -0.17 -15.51 -4.31
N LEU A 186 -1.17 -16.37 -4.57
CA LEU A 186 -2.51 -15.95 -4.98
C LEU A 186 -3.42 -15.55 -3.81
N VAL A 187 -3.03 -15.79 -2.58
CA VAL A 187 -3.82 -15.43 -1.40
C VAL A 187 -3.78 -13.94 -1.11
N ALA A 188 -2.58 -13.38 -1.01
CA ALA A 188 -2.36 -12.04 -0.50
C ALA A 188 -3.11 -10.95 -1.26
N THR A 189 -3.71 -10.00 -0.54
CA THR A 189 -4.37 -8.81 -1.09
C THR A 189 -3.63 -7.57 -0.62
N SER A 190 -3.30 -6.63 -1.51
CA SER A 190 -2.70 -5.35 -1.12
C SER A 190 -3.75 -4.42 -0.53
N VAL A 191 -3.74 -4.28 0.79
CA VAL A 191 -4.62 -3.33 1.50
C VAL A 191 -4.30 -1.90 1.11
N GLY A 192 -3.01 -1.56 1.03
CA GLY A 192 -2.54 -0.22 0.71
C GLY A 192 -3.02 0.28 -0.67
N LEU A 193 -2.90 -0.57 -1.70
CA LEU A 193 -3.37 -0.23 -3.04
C LEU A 193 -4.89 -0.09 -3.09
N THR A 194 -5.63 -1.04 -2.55
CA THR A 194 -7.10 -1.00 -2.50
C THR A 194 -7.61 0.23 -1.75
N ALA A 195 -7.01 0.51 -0.60
CA ALA A 195 -7.35 1.64 0.24
C ALA A 195 -7.08 2.99 -0.46
N SER A 196 -5.93 3.11 -1.16
CA SER A 196 -5.61 4.30 -1.96
C SER A 196 -6.62 4.53 -3.08
N ILE A 197 -7.05 3.45 -3.78
CA ILE A 197 -8.08 3.55 -4.83
C ILE A 197 -9.41 4.00 -4.24
N PHE A 198 -9.86 3.42 -3.11
CA PHE A 198 -11.09 3.85 -2.46
C PHE A 198 -11.06 5.30 -2.03
N ARG A 199 -9.90 5.75 -1.55
CA ARG A 199 -9.71 7.14 -1.15
C ARG A 199 -9.78 8.08 -2.36
N SER A 200 -9.09 7.76 -3.45
CA SER A 200 -9.12 8.56 -4.68
C SER A 200 -10.52 8.65 -5.31
N LEU A 201 -11.36 7.62 -5.09
CA LEU A 201 -12.75 7.58 -5.56
C LEU A 201 -13.76 8.16 -4.54
N GLY A 202 -13.32 8.61 -3.37
CA GLY A 202 -14.20 9.17 -2.33
C GLY A 202 -15.19 8.19 -1.72
N ILE A 203 -14.94 6.88 -1.81
CA ILE A 203 -15.87 5.82 -1.36
C ILE A 203 -15.44 5.08 -0.09
N THR A 204 -14.37 5.51 0.59
CA THR A 204 -13.80 4.85 1.78
C THR A 204 -14.85 4.57 2.86
N ARG A 205 -15.82 5.48 3.07
CA ARG A 205 -16.88 5.34 4.09
C ARG A 205 -18.08 4.51 3.65
N THR A 206 -18.06 3.90 2.46
CA THR A 206 -19.16 3.05 2.00
C THR A 206 -19.10 1.68 2.69
N ARG A 207 -20.27 1.01 2.78
CA ARG A 207 -20.36 -0.33 3.35
C ARG A 207 -19.49 -1.34 2.61
N ALA A 208 -19.44 -1.26 1.28
CA ALA A 208 -18.58 -2.10 0.46
C ALA A 208 -17.11 -1.90 0.81
N ALA A 209 -16.63 -0.64 0.89
CA ALA A 209 -15.26 -0.34 1.25
C ALA A 209 -14.91 -0.81 2.67
N GLN A 210 -15.78 -0.58 3.65
CA GLN A 210 -15.58 -1.05 5.03
C GLN A 210 -15.54 -2.60 5.11
N THR A 211 -16.35 -3.29 4.30
CA THR A 211 -16.28 -4.76 4.20
C THR A 211 -14.94 -5.21 3.64
N VAL A 212 -14.44 -4.56 2.58
CA VAL A 212 -13.15 -4.89 1.96
C VAL A 212 -11.99 -4.61 2.91
N LEU A 213 -11.95 -3.43 3.56
CA LEU A 213 -10.88 -3.09 4.51
C LEU A 213 -10.84 -4.07 5.68
N GLY A 214 -12.01 -4.44 6.22
CA GLY A 214 -12.08 -5.47 7.26
C GLY A 214 -11.67 -6.86 6.75
N ALA A 215 -12.06 -7.23 5.53
CA ALA A 215 -11.68 -8.50 4.93
C ALA A 215 -10.17 -8.54 4.64
N ALA A 216 -9.57 -7.45 4.17
CA ALA A 216 -8.16 -7.38 3.88
C ALA A 216 -7.28 -7.52 5.12
N VAL A 217 -7.67 -6.91 6.27
CA VAL A 217 -6.97 -7.12 7.55
C VAL A 217 -7.01 -8.59 7.99
N ILE A 218 -8.15 -9.26 7.81
CA ILE A 218 -8.27 -10.70 8.10
C ILE A 218 -7.44 -11.53 7.09
N ASP A 219 -7.46 -11.14 5.81
CA ASP A 219 -6.70 -11.76 4.73
C ASP A 219 -5.18 -11.74 5.01
N ASP A 220 -4.66 -10.64 5.55
CA ASP A 220 -3.26 -10.49 5.94
C ASP A 220 -2.88 -11.51 7.03
N VAL A 221 -3.70 -11.62 8.07
CA VAL A 221 -3.48 -12.63 9.13
C VAL A 221 -3.52 -14.05 8.57
N LEU A 222 -4.52 -14.36 7.72
CA LEU A 222 -4.61 -15.66 7.06
C LEU A 222 -3.44 -15.90 6.11
N GLY A 223 -2.97 -14.86 5.41
CA GLY A 223 -1.78 -14.90 4.55
C GLY A 223 -0.52 -15.27 5.32
N LEU A 224 -0.29 -14.65 6.49
CA LEU A 224 0.85 -15.01 7.36
C LEU A 224 0.78 -16.47 7.82
N ILE A 225 -0.41 -16.97 8.19
CA ILE A 225 -0.60 -18.37 8.55
C ILE A 225 -0.25 -19.29 7.37
N VAL A 226 -0.76 -18.97 6.17
CA VAL A 226 -0.45 -19.72 4.95
C VAL A 226 1.07 -19.70 4.68
N LEU A 227 1.71 -18.53 4.79
CA LEU A 227 3.16 -18.40 4.59
C LEU A 227 3.94 -19.27 5.57
N ALA A 228 3.62 -19.20 6.87
CA ALA A 228 4.28 -19.99 7.90
C ALA A 228 4.14 -21.50 7.67
N VAL A 229 2.92 -21.95 7.32
CA VAL A 229 2.64 -23.36 7.01
C VAL A 229 3.42 -23.82 5.77
N VAL A 230 3.36 -23.07 4.68
CA VAL A 230 4.02 -23.44 3.42
C VAL A 230 5.53 -23.40 3.56
N SER A 231 6.09 -22.40 4.27
CA SER A 231 7.54 -22.32 4.56
C SER A 231 8.02 -23.47 5.44
N SER A 232 7.24 -23.87 6.45
CA SER A 232 7.57 -25.03 7.29
C SER A 232 7.61 -26.33 6.49
N ILE A 233 6.62 -26.54 5.60
CA ILE A 233 6.60 -27.72 4.70
C ILE A 233 7.82 -27.68 3.76
N ALA A 234 8.16 -26.53 3.23
CA ALA A 234 9.30 -26.34 2.34
C ALA A 234 10.64 -26.64 3.02
N ALA A 235 10.76 -26.30 4.30
CA ALA A 235 11.93 -26.58 5.12
C ALA A 235 12.00 -28.05 5.63
N GLY A 236 11.07 -28.94 5.21
CA GLY A 236 10.99 -30.32 5.67
C GLY A 236 10.44 -30.50 7.08
N GLY A 237 9.85 -29.43 7.65
CA GLY A 237 9.24 -29.44 8.97
C GLY A 237 7.86 -30.07 9.01
N SER A 238 7.46 -30.54 10.20
CA SER A 238 6.09 -31.01 10.45
C SER A 238 5.22 -29.84 10.90
N VAL A 239 4.15 -29.56 10.17
CA VAL A 239 3.14 -28.59 10.59
C VAL A 239 2.18 -29.27 11.56
N THR A 240 2.10 -28.75 12.79
CA THR A 240 1.13 -29.22 13.78
C THR A 240 -0.06 -28.25 13.84
N ALA A 241 -1.25 -28.77 14.11
CA ALA A 241 -2.41 -27.92 14.35
C ALA A 241 -2.18 -26.90 15.49
N GLY A 242 -1.32 -27.24 16.45
CA GLY A 242 -0.91 -26.36 17.55
C GLY A 242 -0.12 -25.14 17.07
N SER A 243 0.86 -25.31 16.17
CA SER A 243 1.64 -24.16 15.63
C SER A 243 0.80 -23.22 14.78
N VAL A 244 -0.13 -23.76 13.99
CA VAL A 244 -1.08 -22.93 13.21
C VAL A 244 -2.01 -22.15 14.15
N MET A 245 -2.50 -22.82 15.19
CA MET A 245 -3.40 -22.19 16.17
C MET A 245 -2.69 -21.10 16.98
N SER A 246 -1.39 -21.29 17.36
CA SER A 246 -0.64 -20.25 18.10
C SER A 246 -0.46 -18.99 17.24
N ILE A 247 -0.05 -19.12 15.98
CA ILE A 247 0.11 -17.98 15.06
C ILE A 247 -1.23 -17.24 14.89
N ALA A 248 -2.34 -17.99 14.70
CA ALA A 248 -3.65 -17.38 14.59
C ALA A 248 -4.05 -16.67 15.89
N ALA A 249 -3.87 -17.30 17.05
CA ALA A 249 -4.22 -16.73 18.35
C ALA A 249 -3.39 -15.49 18.69
N GLU A 250 -2.10 -15.48 18.38
CA GLU A 250 -1.22 -14.33 18.57
C GLU A 250 -1.65 -13.15 17.68
N SER A 251 -1.92 -13.40 16.40
CA SER A 251 -2.31 -12.37 15.43
C SER A 251 -3.69 -11.76 15.77
N PHE A 252 -4.70 -12.59 16.00
CA PHE A 252 -6.02 -12.10 16.39
C PHE A 252 -6.04 -11.51 17.80
N GLY A 253 -5.25 -12.09 18.71
CA GLY A 253 -5.06 -11.60 20.07
C GLY A 253 -4.43 -10.21 20.08
N PHE A 254 -3.41 -9.98 19.25
CA PHE A 254 -2.82 -8.65 19.08
C PHE A 254 -3.86 -7.65 18.57
N LEU A 255 -4.55 -7.95 17.47
CA LEU A 255 -5.50 -7.00 16.86
C LEU A 255 -6.61 -6.62 17.85
N MET A 256 -7.16 -7.59 18.56
CA MET A 256 -8.20 -7.34 19.58
C MET A 256 -7.63 -6.60 20.79
N GLY A 257 -6.46 -7.00 21.29
CA GLY A 257 -5.75 -6.36 22.38
C GLY A 257 -5.36 -4.91 22.05
N ALA A 258 -4.87 -4.67 20.83
CA ALA A 258 -4.51 -3.35 20.33
C ALA A 258 -5.73 -2.41 20.34
N ILE A 259 -6.88 -2.87 19.82
CA ILE A 259 -8.12 -2.07 19.81
C ILE A 259 -8.61 -1.78 21.23
N LEU A 260 -8.60 -2.78 22.13
CA LEU A 260 -9.05 -2.61 23.51
C LEU A 260 -8.12 -1.71 24.31
N LEU A 261 -6.80 -1.99 24.27
CA LEU A 261 -5.78 -1.22 24.95
C LEU A 261 -5.74 0.22 24.44
N GLY A 262 -5.78 0.39 23.12
CA GLY A 262 -5.75 1.69 22.50
C GLY A 262 -6.90 2.60 22.93
N LYS A 263 -8.12 2.06 23.04
CA LYS A 263 -9.28 2.81 23.57
C LYS A 263 -9.11 3.28 24.99
N VAL A 264 -8.50 2.43 25.85
CA VAL A 264 -8.27 2.77 27.26
C VAL A 264 -7.15 3.79 27.40
N VAL A 265 -6.08 3.65 26.60
CA VAL A 265 -4.84 4.43 26.74
C VAL A 265 -4.89 5.76 25.95
N ALA A 266 -5.56 5.80 24.79
CA ALA A 266 -5.58 6.98 23.93
C ALA A 266 -6.13 8.24 24.63
N ARG A 267 -7.23 8.10 25.37
CA ARG A 267 -7.89 9.22 26.06
C ARG A 267 -7.03 9.86 27.17
N PRO A 268 -6.48 9.10 28.14
CA PRO A 268 -5.63 9.70 29.19
C PRO A 268 -4.35 10.32 28.61
N ILE A 269 -3.71 9.68 27.63
CA ILE A 269 -2.50 10.23 27.00
C ILE A 269 -2.82 11.53 26.26
N SER A 270 -3.87 11.54 25.46
CA SER A 270 -4.35 12.74 24.77
C SER A 270 -4.60 13.90 25.74
N THR A 271 -5.29 13.62 26.87
CA THR A 271 -5.57 14.62 27.90
C THR A 271 -4.30 15.10 28.60
N LEU A 272 -3.34 14.22 28.85
CA LEU A 272 -2.05 14.58 29.44
C LEU A 272 -1.25 15.49 28.50
N LEU A 273 -1.13 15.11 27.25
CA LEU A 273 -0.37 15.86 26.24
C LEU A 273 -1.00 17.24 25.95
N SER A 274 -2.32 17.33 25.91
CA SER A 274 -3.02 18.60 25.72
C SER A 274 -2.83 19.59 26.88
N LYS A 275 -2.57 19.09 28.11
CA LYS A 275 -2.21 19.92 29.27
C LYS A 275 -0.77 20.45 29.17
N VAL A 276 0.15 19.68 28.57
CA VAL A 276 1.53 20.11 28.35
C VAL A 276 1.59 21.17 27.26
N TYR A 277 0.97 20.92 26.12
CA TYR A 277 0.89 21.89 25.02
C TYR A 277 -0.34 21.60 24.15
N PRO A 278 -1.32 22.50 24.12
CA PRO A 278 -2.57 22.27 23.38
C PRO A 278 -2.47 22.53 21.86
N GLY A 279 -1.32 23.01 21.35
CA GLY A 279 -1.14 23.42 19.97
C GLY A 279 -1.26 22.27 18.95
N ILE A 280 -1.47 22.65 17.68
CA ILE A 280 -1.62 21.72 16.53
C ILE A 280 -0.41 20.79 16.40
N GLY A 281 0.81 21.28 16.66
CA GLY A 281 2.02 20.47 16.62
C GLY A 281 1.95 19.25 17.54
N MET A 282 1.52 19.42 18.80
CA MET A 282 1.37 18.30 19.75
C MET A 282 0.29 17.32 19.31
N LYS A 283 -0.79 17.83 18.73
CA LYS A 283 -1.88 17.01 18.19
C LYS A 283 -1.40 16.08 17.09
N VAL A 284 -0.58 16.58 16.14
CA VAL A 284 0.03 15.78 15.07
C VAL A 284 1.06 14.82 15.64
N THR A 285 1.93 15.30 16.54
CA THR A 285 2.93 14.47 17.19
C THR A 285 2.28 13.28 17.91
N PHE A 286 1.21 13.51 18.67
CA PHE A 286 0.46 12.45 19.32
C PHE A 286 -0.07 11.42 18.32
N ALA A 287 -0.69 11.87 17.23
CA ALA A 287 -1.26 10.99 16.20
C ALA A 287 -0.16 10.15 15.53
N VAL A 288 0.96 10.77 15.14
CA VAL A 288 2.09 10.08 14.48
C VAL A 288 2.80 9.13 15.45
N CYS A 289 3.07 9.54 16.68
CA CYS A 289 3.67 8.65 17.69
C CYS A 289 2.76 7.45 17.98
N PHE A 290 1.46 7.67 18.08
CA PHE A 290 0.49 6.58 18.30
C PHE A 290 0.50 5.59 17.13
N MET A 291 0.52 6.08 15.88
CA MET A 291 0.68 5.27 14.68
C MET A 291 1.97 4.44 14.72
N LEU A 292 3.11 5.06 15.03
CA LEU A 292 4.42 4.38 15.05
C LEU A 292 4.51 3.33 16.15
N ILE A 293 3.99 3.62 17.35
CA ILE A 293 3.98 2.67 18.47
C ILE A 293 3.13 1.45 18.12
N PHE A 294 1.96 1.64 17.52
CA PHE A 294 1.12 0.52 17.12
C PHE A 294 1.70 -0.26 15.94
N GLY A 295 2.39 0.41 15.01
CA GLY A 295 3.15 -0.25 13.95
C GLY A 295 4.26 -1.14 14.52
N TYR A 296 5.05 -0.63 15.47
CA TYR A 296 6.06 -1.41 16.17
C TYR A 296 5.48 -2.59 16.95
N LEU A 297 4.38 -2.36 17.67
CA LEU A 297 3.71 -3.45 18.40
C LEU A 297 3.21 -4.54 17.45
N ALA A 298 2.66 -4.18 16.28
CA ALA A 298 2.26 -5.17 15.27
C ALA A 298 3.44 -6.04 14.85
N GLU A 299 4.59 -5.44 14.55
CA GLU A 299 5.81 -6.16 14.15
C GLU A 299 6.31 -7.12 15.25
N VAL A 300 6.27 -6.70 16.51
CA VAL A 300 6.62 -7.56 17.66
C VAL A 300 5.75 -8.82 17.74
N PHE A 301 4.48 -8.71 17.32
CA PHE A 301 3.54 -9.84 17.24
C PHE A 301 3.57 -10.56 15.88
N GLY A 302 4.57 -10.31 15.04
CA GLY A 302 4.74 -10.99 13.75
C GLY A 302 3.76 -10.52 12.67
N LEU A 303 3.06 -9.39 12.88
CA LEU A 303 2.16 -8.79 11.91
C LEU A 303 2.88 -7.66 11.14
N GLU A 304 2.37 -7.33 9.96
CA GLU A 304 2.89 -6.17 9.23
C GLU A 304 2.62 -4.86 9.99
N PRO A 305 3.60 -3.93 10.08
CA PRO A 305 3.44 -2.65 10.78
C PRO A 305 2.26 -1.82 10.30
N ILE A 306 1.87 -1.96 9.03
CA ILE A 306 0.73 -1.26 8.43
C ILE A 306 -0.61 -1.62 9.09
N ILE A 307 -0.76 -2.85 9.59
CA ILE A 307 -1.96 -3.31 10.32
C ILE A 307 -2.06 -2.57 11.65
N GLY A 308 -0.93 -2.41 12.35
CA GLY A 308 -0.86 -1.62 13.59
C GLY A 308 -1.22 -0.16 13.35
N ALA A 309 -0.70 0.44 12.28
CA ALA A 309 -1.02 1.81 11.90
C ALA A 309 -2.52 1.99 11.57
N PHE A 310 -3.12 1.04 10.85
CA PHE A 310 -4.56 1.03 10.57
C PHE A 310 -5.38 0.92 11.87
N ALA A 311 -5.01 0.00 12.78
CA ALA A 311 -5.65 -0.14 14.08
C ALA A 311 -5.54 1.14 14.92
N ALA A 312 -4.38 1.80 14.92
CA ALA A 312 -4.19 3.09 15.58
C ALA A 312 -5.14 4.16 15.03
N GLY A 313 -5.28 4.24 13.71
CA GLY A 313 -6.22 5.16 13.05
C GLY A 313 -7.68 4.89 13.45
N LEU A 314 -8.08 3.61 13.48
CA LEU A 314 -9.43 3.21 13.92
C LEU A 314 -9.75 3.56 15.37
N ILE A 315 -8.74 3.59 16.25
CA ILE A 315 -8.89 3.89 17.66
C ILE A 315 -9.00 5.39 17.90
N LEU A 316 -8.21 6.18 17.16
CA LEU A 316 -8.16 7.62 17.32
C LEU A 316 -9.39 8.27 16.69
N ASP A 317 -10.40 8.50 17.51
CA ASP A 317 -11.61 9.25 17.16
C ASP A 317 -11.44 10.74 17.52
N GLN A 318 -12.25 11.59 16.90
CA GLN A 318 -12.33 13.04 17.14
C GLN A 318 -12.47 13.41 18.63
N VAL A 319 -13.10 12.53 19.43
CA VAL A 319 -13.25 12.70 20.88
C VAL A 319 -11.88 12.80 21.59
N HIS A 320 -10.86 12.11 21.07
CA HIS A 320 -9.52 12.12 21.65
C HIS A 320 -8.77 13.45 21.44
N PHE A 321 -9.24 14.29 20.50
CA PHE A 321 -8.61 15.54 20.13
C PHE A 321 -9.34 16.79 20.64
N ARG A 322 -10.41 16.62 21.43
CA ARG A 322 -11.24 17.74 21.92
C ARG A 322 -10.51 18.76 22.78
N ASN A 323 -9.46 18.33 23.47
CA ASN A 323 -8.72 19.18 24.41
C ASN A 323 -7.55 19.92 23.74
N PHE A 324 -7.30 19.69 22.46
CA PHE A 324 -6.29 20.43 21.69
C PHE A 324 -6.90 21.68 21.06
N ALA A 325 -6.03 22.65 20.73
CA ALA A 325 -6.43 23.88 20.09
C ALA A 325 -7.18 23.64 18.78
N GLU A 326 -8.20 24.45 18.55
CA GLU A 326 -8.91 24.47 17.26
C GLU A 326 -8.00 25.08 16.17
N PRO A 327 -8.20 24.71 14.89
CA PRO A 327 -7.48 25.33 13.79
C PRO A 327 -7.68 26.85 13.76
N GLU A 328 -6.63 27.62 13.39
CA GLU A 328 -6.71 29.08 13.27
C GLU A 328 -7.89 29.54 12.43
N ILE A 329 -8.14 28.86 11.30
CA ILE A 329 -9.28 29.16 10.43
C ILE A 329 -10.65 29.07 11.14
N VAL A 330 -10.78 28.19 12.13
CA VAL A 330 -12.01 28.08 12.93
C VAL A 330 -12.13 29.25 13.90
N MET A 331 -11.02 29.69 14.47
CA MET A 331 -10.98 30.89 15.32
C MET A 331 -11.29 32.16 14.53
N ASP A 332 -10.72 32.29 13.34
CA ASP A 332 -10.97 33.40 12.42
C ASP A 332 -12.45 33.44 11.95
N LEU A 333 -12.99 32.27 11.57
CA LEU A 333 -14.41 32.15 11.17
C LEU A 333 -15.36 32.51 12.31
N ARG A 334 -15.03 32.21 13.56
CA ARG A 334 -15.83 32.62 14.73
C ARG A 334 -15.75 34.10 15.04
N GLY A 335 -14.68 34.75 14.64
CA GLY A 335 -14.49 36.21 14.76
C GLY A 335 -15.27 37.03 13.74
N LEU A 336 -15.86 36.37 12.70
CA LEU A 336 -16.66 37.04 11.70
C LEU A 336 -18.07 37.37 12.27
N GLU A 337 -18.35 38.65 12.42
CA GLU A 337 -19.72 39.13 12.73
C GLU A 337 -20.59 38.98 11.46
N THR A 338 -21.69 38.27 11.59
CA THR A 338 -22.65 38.04 10.47
C THR A 338 -24.01 38.54 10.86
N GLU A 339 -24.56 39.45 10.02
CA GLU A 339 -25.89 40.08 10.24
C GLU A 339 -27.07 39.22 9.80
N THR A 340 -26.86 38.24 8.90
CA THR A 340 -27.95 37.45 8.30
C THR A 340 -27.96 36.03 8.82
N GLN A 341 -29.17 35.51 9.16
CA GLN A 341 -29.36 34.13 9.70
C GLN A 341 -28.84 33.04 8.74
N SER A 342 -29.05 33.19 7.44
CA SER A 342 -28.58 32.26 6.41
C SER A 342 -27.04 32.19 6.33
N THR A 343 -26.34 33.30 6.57
CA THR A 343 -24.91 33.40 6.61
C THR A 343 -24.35 32.73 7.88
N LYS A 344 -25.06 32.86 9.02
CA LYS A 344 -24.72 32.16 10.28
C LYS A 344 -24.78 30.64 10.12
N GLU A 345 -25.86 30.12 9.50
CA GLU A 345 -25.97 28.67 9.28
C GLU A 345 -24.89 28.13 8.34
N SER A 346 -24.54 28.85 7.30
CA SER A 346 -23.44 28.52 6.39
C SER A 346 -22.09 28.57 7.09
N LEU A 347 -21.88 29.56 7.96
CA LEU A 347 -20.66 29.73 8.77
C LEU A 347 -20.53 28.60 9.80
N GLU A 348 -21.59 28.23 10.49
CA GLU A 348 -21.60 27.11 11.42
C GLU A 348 -21.30 25.77 10.73
N GLN A 349 -21.82 25.56 9.51
CA GLN A 349 -21.50 24.40 8.69
C GLN A 349 -20.01 24.37 8.28
N LEU A 350 -19.44 25.52 7.89
CA LEU A 350 -18.02 25.66 7.58
C LEU A 350 -17.14 25.40 8.81
N ILE A 351 -17.50 25.98 9.96
CA ILE A 351 -16.82 25.75 11.23
C ILE A 351 -16.87 24.26 11.60
N ALA A 352 -18.01 23.63 11.53
CA ALA A 352 -18.17 22.20 11.82
C ALA A 352 -17.32 21.34 10.89
N LYS A 353 -17.28 21.66 9.62
CA LYS A 353 -16.45 20.97 8.62
C LYS A 353 -14.96 21.08 8.95
N HIS A 354 -14.44 22.26 9.24
CA HIS A 354 -13.01 22.48 9.50
C HIS A 354 -12.58 22.05 10.91
N LYS A 355 -13.48 22.13 11.89
CA LYS A 355 -13.22 21.63 13.25
C LYS A 355 -13.01 20.13 13.29
N ASN A 356 -13.75 19.39 12.48
CA ASN A 356 -13.76 17.92 12.51
C ASN A 356 -12.63 17.30 11.68
N SER A 357 -12.11 17.98 10.65
CA SER A 357 -11.13 17.43 9.71
C SER A 357 -9.66 17.68 10.06
N SER A 358 -9.36 18.33 11.19
CA SER A 358 -8.02 18.89 11.44
C SER A 358 -6.87 17.88 11.58
N VAL A 359 -7.11 16.65 12.10
CA VAL A 359 -6.04 15.62 12.20
C VAL A 359 -5.94 14.84 10.92
N GLU A 360 -7.08 14.43 10.36
CA GLU A 360 -7.14 13.75 9.07
C GLU A 360 -6.46 14.59 7.98
N ASP A 361 -6.74 15.91 7.92
CA ASP A 361 -6.12 16.83 6.96
C ASP A 361 -4.61 16.98 7.15
N LEU A 362 -4.14 17.07 8.40
CA LEU A 362 -2.71 17.23 8.69
C LEU A 362 -1.94 15.95 8.35
N VAL A 363 -2.45 14.79 8.73
CA VAL A 363 -1.87 13.49 8.38
C VAL A 363 -1.89 13.30 6.86
N HIS A 364 -2.99 13.73 6.20
CA HIS A 364 -3.08 13.69 4.75
C HIS A 364 -2.00 14.56 4.08
N LYS A 365 -1.75 15.79 4.56
CA LYS A 365 -0.71 16.67 4.01
C LYS A 365 0.70 16.05 4.12
N ILE A 366 1.01 15.39 5.24
CA ILE A 366 2.26 14.62 5.39
C ILE A 366 2.26 13.44 4.40
N GLY A 367 1.13 12.76 4.28
CA GLY A 367 0.94 11.64 3.35
C GLY A 367 1.18 12.02 1.89
N LEU A 368 0.86 13.27 1.46
CA LEU A 368 1.12 13.75 0.09
C LEU A 368 2.60 13.67 -0.32
N VAL A 369 3.52 13.66 0.65
CA VAL A 369 4.96 13.53 0.42
C VAL A 369 5.39 12.07 0.49
N PHE A 370 4.97 11.33 1.52
CA PHE A 370 5.52 10.00 1.81
C PHE A 370 4.77 8.86 1.14
N ILE A 371 3.46 8.99 0.89
CA ILE A 371 2.68 7.92 0.22
C ILE A 371 3.18 7.63 -1.19
N PRO A 372 3.49 8.63 -2.06
CA PRO A 372 4.10 8.37 -3.36
C PRO A 372 5.43 7.63 -3.27
N VAL A 373 6.23 7.88 -2.22
CA VAL A 373 7.50 7.17 -2.01
C VAL A 373 7.28 5.68 -1.84
N PHE A 374 6.28 5.30 -1.05
CA PHE A 374 5.90 3.89 -0.86
C PHE A 374 5.56 3.22 -2.20
N PHE A 375 4.69 3.82 -3.02
CA PHE A 375 4.26 3.20 -4.26
C PHE A 375 5.37 3.15 -5.32
N VAL A 376 6.18 4.21 -5.45
CA VAL A 376 7.34 4.20 -6.35
C VAL A 376 8.34 3.13 -5.90
N TYR A 377 8.66 3.06 -4.61
CA TYR A 377 9.57 2.07 -4.06
C TYR A 377 9.05 0.63 -4.28
N THR A 378 7.77 0.38 -4.06
CA THR A 378 7.13 -0.91 -4.35
C THR A 378 7.25 -1.26 -5.84
N GLY A 379 7.04 -0.29 -6.73
CA GLY A 379 7.25 -0.47 -8.17
C GLY A 379 8.71 -0.80 -8.53
N MET A 380 9.68 -0.19 -7.84
CA MET A 380 11.10 -0.47 -8.05
C MET A 380 11.53 -1.88 -7.64
N GLN A 381 10.84 -2.49 -6.67
CA GLN A 381 11.13 -3.87 -6.24
C GLN A 381 10.77 -4.92 -7.30
N ILE A 382 10.00 -4.55 -8.30
CA ILE A 382 9.61 -5.47 -9.38
C ILE A 382 10.85 -5.80 -10.23
N ASN A 383 11.12 -7.10 -10.39
CA ASN A 383 12.23 -7.56 -11.23
C ASN A 383 11.90 -7.29 -12.71
N PHE A 384 12.51 -6.24 -13.29
CA PHE A 384 12.28 -5.87 -14.68
C PHE A 384 12.70 -6.95 -15.67
N GLY A 385 13.71 -7.75 -15.36
CA GLY A 385 14.15 -8.87 -16.20
C GLY A 385 13.03 -9.89 -16.42
N SER A 386 12.18 -10.13 -15.42
CA SER A 386 11.00 -11.01 -15.54
C SER A 386 9.96 -10.45 -16.54
N LEU A 387 9.86 -9.13 -16.66
CA LEU A 387 8.97 -8.48 -17.62
C LEU A 387 9.45 -8.58 -19.07
N LEU A 388 10.68 -9.03 -19.31
CA LEU A 388 11.23 -9.19 -20.66
C LEU A 388 11.08 -10.61 -21.23
N GLN A 389 10.45 -11.54 -20.51
CA GLN A 389 10.28 -12.93 -20.92
C GLN A 389 8.87 -13.21 -21.50
N PRO A 390 8.65 -13.06 -22.82
CA PRO A 390 7.31 -13.15 -23.43
C PRO A 390 6.62 -14.50 -23.21
N ARG A 391 7.38 -15.59 -23.16
CA ARG A 391 6.86 -16.95 -22.97
C ARG A 391 6.10 -17.12 -21.63
N LEU A 392 6.47 -16.34 -20.60
CA LEU A 392 5.87 -16.45 -19.28
C LEU A 392 4.55 -15.69 -19.15
N TYR A 393 4.25 -14.78 -20.09
CA TYR A 393 3.04 -13.95 -20.01
C TYR A 393 1.75 -14.77 -20.15
N VAL A 394 1.75 -15.84 -20.97
CA VAL A 394 0.57 -16.68 -21.13
C VAL A 394 0.27 -17.41 -19.83
N THR A 395 1.28 -18.06 -19.24
CA THR A 395 1.14 -18.78 -17.96
C THR A 395 0.74 -17.81 -16.84
N ALA A 396 1.45 -16.70 -16.70
CA ALA A 396 1.14 -15.68 -15.70
C ALA A 396 -0.25 -15.06 -15.93
N GLY A 397 -0.63 -14.81 -17.18
CA GLY A 397 -1.94 -14.28 -17.55
C GLY A 397 -3.08 -15.22 -17.16
N VAL A 398 -2.96 -16.51 -17.39
CA VAL A 398 -3.97 -17.51 -16.99
C VAL A 398 -4.05 -17.60 -15.46
N ILE A 399 -2.89 -17.68 -14.78
CA ILE A 399 -2.84 -17.74 -13.32
C ILE A 399 -3.44 -16.46 -12.71
N ALA A 400 -3.12 -15.28 -13.26
CA ALA A 400 -3.69 -14.01 -12.83
C ALA A 400 -5.21 -13.98 -13.04
N LEU A 401 -5.70 -14.42 -14.20
CA LEU A 401 -7.13 -14.44 -14.52
C LEU A 401 -7.92 -15.31 -13.53
N VAL A 402 -7.41 -16.52 -13.24
CA VAL A 402 -8.04 -17.42 -12.27
C VAL A 402 -7.95 -16.85 -10.85
N GLY A 403 -6.83 -16.24 -10.49
CA GLY A 403 -6.67 -15.55 -9.20
C GLY A 403 -7.64 -14.36 -9.04
N ILE A 404 -7.83 -13.57 -10.11
CA ILE A 404 -8.85 -12.50 -10.17
C ILE A 404 -10.25 -13.09 -10.01
N ALA A 405 -10.58 -14.12 -10.78
CA ALA A 405 -11.90 -14.78 -10.69
C ALA A 405 -12.18 -15.31 -9.27
N GLY A 406 -11.20 -15.95 -8.63
CA GLY A 406 -11.31 -16.45 -7.26
C GLY A 406 -11.59 -15.34 -6.23
N LYS A 407 -10.91 -14.19 -6.35
CA LYS A 407 -11.18 -13.03 -5.50
C LYS A 407 -12.54 -12.37 -5.81
N VAL A 408 -12.93 -12.28 -7.06
CA VAL A 408 -14.27 -11.79 -7.45
C VAL A 408 -15.36 -12.68 -6.88
N VAL A 409 -15.18 -13.99 -6.91
CA VAL A 409 -16.11 -14.97 -6.29
C VAL A 409 -16.24 -14.73 -4.79
N ALA A 410 -15.15 -14.40 -4.08
CA ALA A 410 -15.22 -14.06 -2.65
C ALA A 410 -16.17 -12.89 -2.35
N GLY A 411 -16.29 -11.94 -3.27
CA GLY A 411 -17.24 -10.82 -3.14
C GLY A 411 -18.71 -11.24 -3.03
N PHE A 412 -19.08 -12.43 -3.53
CA PHE A 412 -20.46 -12.94 -3.40
C PHE A 412 -20.83 -13.31 -1.95
N ALA A 413 -19.84 -13.48 -1.06
CA ALA A 413 -20.09 -13.63 0.37
C ALA A 413 -20.53 -12.31 1.05
N ALA A 414 -20.26 -11.17 0.43
CA ALA A 414 -20.73 -9.89 0.93
C ALA A 414 -22.25 -9.73 0.78
N LYS A 415 -22.89 -9.05 1.74
CA LYS A 415 -24.29 -8.65 1.64
C LYS A 415 -24.43 -7.42 0.76
N GLY A 416 -25.47 -7.36 -0.07
CA GLY A 416 -25.79 -6.24 -0.91
C GLY A 416 -26.25 -6.63 -2.30
N LYS A 417 -26.46 -5.64 -3.17
CA LYS A 417 -26.80 -5.83 -4.57
C LYS A 417 -25.62 -6.47 -5.33
N LEU A 418 -25.87 -7.09 -6.47
CA LEU A 418 -24.84 -7.74 -7.29
C LEU A 418 -23.63 -6.80 -7.57
N ARG A 419 -23.90 -5.53 -7.89
CA ARG A 419 -22.87 -4.51 -8.15
C ARG A 419 -21.96 -4.26 -6.93
N GLU A 420 -22.53 -4.22 -5.73
CA GLU A 420 -21.76 -4.07 -4.49
C GLU A 420 -20.89 -5.31 -4.21
N ARG A 421 -21.43 -6.50 -4.44
CA ARG A 421 -20.69 -7.78 -4.33
C ARG A 421 -19.53 -7.84 -5.30
N LEU A 422 -19.76 -7.42 -6.54
CA LEU A 422 -18.70 -7.35 -7.57
C LEU A 422 -17.66 -6.28 -7.20
N LEU A 423 -18.06 -5.14 -6.65
CA LEU A 423 -17.12 -4.13 -6.15
C LEU A 423 -16.26 -4.70 -5.02
N VAL A 424 -16.86 -5.40 -4.04
CA VAL A 424 -16.11 -6.04 -2.94
C VAL A 424 -15.12 -7.05 -3.50
N GLY A 425 -15.55 -7.96 -4.37
CA GLY A 425 -14.65 -8.98 -4.95
C GLY A 425 -13.53 -8.34 -5.80
N SER A 426 -13.86 -7.36 -6.64
CA SER A 426 -12.87 -6.64 -7.45
C SER A 426 -11.84 -5.90 -6.60
N ALA A 427 -12.27 -5.38 -5.46
CA ALA A 427 -11.41 -4.66 -4.54
C ALA A 427 -10.47 -5.59 -3.71
N MET A 428 -10.73 -6.89 -3.71
CA MET A 428 -9.82 -7.91 -3.15
C MET A 428 -8.79 -8.44 -4.17
N VAL A 429 -8.84 -7.97 -5.43
CA VAL A 429 -7.94 -8.42 -6.51
C VAL A 429 -6.50 -7.87 -6.38
N PRO A 430 -6.27 -6.59 -6.00
CA PRO A 430 -4.92 -6.02 -6.04
C PRO A 430 -3.92 -6.84 -5.25
N ARG A 431 -2.75 -7.07 -5.84
CA ARG A 431 -1.61 -7.67 -5.16
C ARG A 431 -0.48 -6.66 -5.13
N GLY A 432 0.34 -6.70 -4.09
CA GLY A 432 1.44 -5.77 -3.90
C GLY A 432 2.63 -6.43 -3.25
N GLU A 433 3.19 -5.75 -2.27
CA GLU A 433 4.36 -6.13 -1.49
C GLU A 433 4.25 -7.54 -0.91
N VAL A 434 3.11 -7.92 -0.36
CA VAL A 434 2.91 -9.23 0.30
C VAL A 434 3.08 -10.37 -0.71
N GLY A 435 2.56 -10.23 -1.95
CA GLY A 435 2.75 -11.22 -3.00
C GLY A 435 4.22 -11.41 -3.38
N LEU A 436 5.00 -10.32 -3.37
CA LEU A 436 6.45 -10.36 -3.62
C LEU A 436 7.21 -11.01 -2.45
N ILE A 437 6.75 -10.82 -1.19
CA ILE A 437 7.31 -11.49 -0.02
C ILE A 437 7.17 -13.02 -0.16
N PHE A 438 6.00 -13.52 -0.58
CA PHE A 438 5.82 -14.97 -0.85
C PHE A 438 6.81 -15.47 -1.90
N ALA A 439 6.97 -14.73 -3.01
CA ALA A 439 7.93 -15.09 -4.05
C ALA A 439 9.37 -15.10 -3.53
N ALA A 440 9.78 -14.05 -2.81
CA ALA A 440 11.11 -13.92 -2.26
C ALA A 440 11.42 -15.03 -1.22
N THR A 441 10.47 -15.32 -0.33
CA THR A 441 10.62 -16.40 0.66
C THR A 441 10.75 -17.76 0.00
N GLY A 442 9.90 -18.07 -1.00
CA GLY A 442 10.01 -19.34 -1.73
C GLY A 442 11.33 -19.49 -2.48
N ARG A 443 11.87 -18.39 -3.01
CA ARG A 443 13.19 -18.35 -3.65
C ARG A 443 14.33 -18.53 -2.63
N SER A 444 14.28 -17.85 -1.49
CA SER A 444 15.31 -17.96 -0.45
C SER A 444 15.38 -19.36 0.18
N LEU A 445 14.26 -20.06 0.22
CA LEU A 445 14.17 -21.46 0.66
C LEU A 445 14.60 -22.46 -0.44
N GLY A 446 14.97 -21.98 -1.64
CA GLY A 446 15.38 -22.84 -2.76
C GLY A 446 14.25 -23.67 -3.37
N VAL A 447 12.99 -23.33 -3.07
CA VAL A 447 11.80 -24.07 -3.52
C VAL A 447 11.30 -23.55 -4.86
N LEU A 448 11.42 -22.25 -5.10
CA LEU A 448 11.06 -21.62 -6.37
C LEU A 448 12.31 -21.42 -7.23
N ASP A 449 12.29 -22.01 -8.42
CA ASP A 449 13.27 -21.70 -9.46
C ASP A 449 13.01 -20.31 -10.09
N ASP A 450 13.89 -19.89 -10.98
CA ASP A 450 13.80 -18.58 -11.64
C ASP A 450 12.57 -18.44 -12.52
N GLU A 451 12.03 -19.51 -13.06
CA GLU A 451 10.83 -19.52 -13.90
C GLU A 451 9.57 -19.30 -13.05
N LEU A 452 9.37 -20.09 -12.01
CA LEU A 452 8.25 -19.97 -11.07
C LEU A 452 8.26 -18.63 -10.35
N PHE A 453 9.44 -18.17 -9.90
CA PHE A 453 9.59 -16.85 -9.33
C PHE A 453 9.13 -15.75 -10.29
N SER A 454 9.58 -15.81 -11.55
CA SER A 454 9.23 -14.82 -12.58
C SER A 454 7.73 -14.83 -12.89
N VAL A 455 7.10 -16.03 -12.95
CA VAL A 455 5.65 -16.16 -13.16
C VAL A 455 4.87 -15.52 -12.01
N ILE A 456 5.26 -15.76 -10.75
CA ILE A 456 4.60 -15.16 -9.58
C ILE A 456 4.73 -13.64 -9.63
N VAL A 457 5.93 -13.10 -9.92
CA VAL A 457 6.15 -11.66 -10.06
C VAL A 457 5.26 -11.07 -11.15
N LEU A 458 5.18 -11.71 -12.33
CA LEU A 458 4.30 -11.28 -13.41
C LEU A 458 2.82 -11.30 -13.01
N VAL A 459 2.37 -12.32 -12.27
CA VAL A 459 0.99 -12.38 -11.73
C VAL A 459 0.72 -11.19 -10.80
N VAL A 460 1.66 -10.85 -9.92
CA VAL A 460 1.54 -9.67 -9.05
C VAL A 460 1.42 -8.40 -9.88
N VAL A 461 2.29 -8.22 -10.88
CA VAL A 461 2.25 -7.06 -11.79
C VAL A 461 0.91 -6.96 -12.51
N ILE A 462 0.48 -8.04 -13.19
CA ILE A 462 -0.76 -8.06 -13.96
C ILE A 462 -1.96 -7.71 -13.07
N THR A 463 -2.08 -8.33 -11.90
CA THR A 463 -3.19 -8.10 -10.98
C THR A 463 -3.16 -6.69 -10.40
N THR A 464 -1.98 -6.14 -10.09
CA THR A 464 -1.80 -4.77 -9.61
C THR A 464 -2.29 -3.75 -10.63
N PHE A 465 -2.00 -3.94 -11.92
CA PHE A 465 -2.41 -3.01 -12.98
C PHE A 465 -3.86 -3.18 -13.43
N VAL A 466 -4.39 -4.40 -13.40
CA VAL A 466 -5.79 -4.67 -13.78
C VAL A 466 -6.77 -4.21 -12.71
N ALA A 467 -6.39 -4.25 -11.44
CA ALA A 467 -7.28 -3.97 -10.34
C ALA A 467 -7.82 -2.51 -10.30
N PRO A 468 -7.02 -1.44 -10.44
CA PRO A 468 -7.53 -0.07 -10.36
C PRO A 468 -8.63 0.25 -11.37
N PRO A 469 -8.48 -0.01 -12.68
CA PRO A 469 -9.55 0.22 -13.65
C PRO A 469 -10.78 -0.67 -13.39
N LEU A 470 -10.57 -1.91 -12.92
CA LEU A 470 -11.67 -2.81 -12.57
C LEU A 470 -12.47 -2.27 -11.39
N ILE A 471 -11.80 -1.87 -10.30
CA ILE A 471 -12.43 -1.29 -9.11
C ILE A 471 -13.16 0.01 -9.47
N LYS A 472 -12.52 0.90 -10.23
CA LYS A 472 -13.13 2.15 -10.68
C LYS A 472 -14.42 1.91 -11.46
N ARG A 473 -14.40 0.97 -12.43
CA ARG A 473 -15.60 0.61 -13.21
C ARG A 473 -16.73 0.09 -12.31
N MET A 474 -16.42 -0.76 -11.33
CA MET A 474 -17.41 -1.28 -10.40
C MET A 474 -17.91 -0.21 -9.42
N ALA A 475 -17.03 0.69 -8.98
CA ALA A 475 -17.40 1.82 -8.10
C ALA A 475 -18.37 2.79 -8.80
N LEU A 476 -18.07 3.18 -10.05
CA LEU A 476 -18.95 4.00 -10.88
C LEU A 476 -20.34 3.35 -11.08
N ALA A 477 -20.38 2.04 -11.31
CA ALA A 477 -21.64 1.29 -11.46
C ALA A 477 -22.44 1.20 -10.16
N THR A 478 -21.78 1.34 -8.99
CA THR A 478 -22.39 1.17 -7.67
C THR A 478 -22.73 2.52 -7.01
N HIS A 479 -21.85 3.52 -7.19
CA HIS A 479 -21.92 4.85 -6.55
C HIS A 479 -21.66 5.96 -7.56
N PRO A 480 -22.52 6.14 -8.59
CA PRO A 480 -22.28 7.14 -9.64
C PRO A 480 -22.12 8.55 -9.07
N ASP A 481 -22.95 8.91 -8.09
CA ASP A 481 -22.98 10.26 -7.50
C ASP A 481 -21.74 10.61 -6.66
N LYS A 482 -20.93 9.64 -6.26
CA LYS A 482 -19.73 9.84 -5.43
C LYS A 482 -18.43 9.86 -6.22
N VAL A 483 -18.42 9.26 -7.40
CA VAL A 483 -17.22 9.05 -8.23
C VAL A 483 -17.15 10.05 -9.40
N SER A 484 -18.23 10.79 -9.67
CA SER A 484 -18.31 11.77 -10.76
C SER A 484 -17.83 13.19 -10.38
N ASN A 485 -17.46 13.41 -9.14
CA ASN A 485 -16.87 14.64 -8.63
C ASN A 485 -15.41 14.38 -8.26
#